data_8903d1c6fb33d89f43417aa84847aa11
#
_entry.id   8903d1c6fb33d89f43417aa84847aa11
#
_cell.length_a   1.000
_cell.length_b   1.000
_cell.length_c   1.000
_cell.angle_alpha   90.00
_cell.angle_beta   90.00
_cell.angle_gamma   90.00
#
_symmetry.space_group_name_H-M   'P 1'
#
loop_
_entity.id
_entity.type
_entity.pdbx_description
1 polymer ?
#
loop_
_entity_poly.entity_id
_entity_poly.type
_entity_poly.pdbx_seq_one_letter_code
_entity_poly.pdbx_strand_id
1 'polypeptide(L)'
;MNNPQYRQRAIQYREELSDDYFILWIWDEALGAAGRPGQFYEIRALASLKNASNVNKIPKLFKPISIYDNQGGRIGFMIKKVGEGTIALSKLRAGDMLELIGPAGNGFPIYRGKRILLISGGIGYPPMWYLQKELINHNQLYWMHGGAKQGDIFPCDEIWTDDGSIGRKGRVCDGMAANISKNEIDIVYSCGPLPMLAEASRITNELEIEHYCSLESYMACGIGVCHGCAVPIGSKEAWDYKRVCKEGPVFKAEEVRWELF
;
A
#
# COMPACT_ATOMS: atom_id res chain seq x y z
N MET A 1 -6.41 9.53 16.92
CA MET A 1 -6.55 8.35 16.05
C MET A 1 -7.99 8.32 15.53
N ASN A 2 -8.18 8.36 14.20
CA ASN A 2 -9.52 8.20 13.63
C ASN A 2 -9.96 6.76 13.84
N ASN A 3 -11.10 6.55 14.47
CA ASN A 3 -11.68 5.22 14.55
C ASN A 3 -12.20 4.81 13.18
N PRO A 4 -11.83 3.63 12.64
CA PRO A 4 -12.37 3.13 11.38
C PRO A 4 -13.89 3.09 11.43
N GLN A 5 -14.54 3.58 10.38
CA GLN A 5 -16.01 3.60 10.28
C GLN A 5 -16.48 2.70 9.15
N TYR A 6 -17.57 1.98 9.40
CA TYR A 6 -18.27 1.23 8.35
C TYR A 6 -19.08 2.19 7.48
N ARG A 7 -19.00 2.02 6.18
CA ARG A 7 -19.73 2.81 5.17
C ARG A 7 -20.10 1.95 3.96
N GLN A 8 -21.08 2.44 3.22
CA GLN A 8 -21.41 1.92 1.88
C GLN A 8 -21.35 3.09 0.90
N ARG A 9 -20.66 2.91 -0.22
CA ARG A 9 -20.51 3.94 -1.26
C ARG A 9 -20.65 3.32 -2.63
N ALA A 10 -21.29 4.07 -3.53
CA ALA A 10 -21.34 3.71 -4.92
C ALA A 10 -20.00 3.96 -5.60
N ILE A 11 -19.60 3.05 -6.47
CA ILE A 11 -18.47 3.25 -7.39
C ILE A 11 -18.88 4.34 -8.37
N GLN A 12 -18.08 5.39 -8.49
CA GLN A 12 -18.30 6.46 -9.46
C GLN A 12 -17.85 6.03 -10.85
N TYR A 13 -16.64 5.51 -10.94
CA TYR A 13 -16.12 4.91 -12.15
C TYR A 13 -15.02 3.91 -11.83
N ARG A 14 -14.71 3.10 -12.81
CA ARG A 14 -13.64 2.13 -12.78
C ARG A 14 -12.69 2.42 -13.94
N GLU A 15 -11.41 2.33 -13.66
CA GLU A 15 -10.33 2.52 -14.62
C GLU A 15 -9.56 1.20 -14.77
N GLU A 16 -9.41 0.70 -15.98
CA GLU A 16 -8.57 -0.45 -16.28
C GLU A 16 -7.15 0.04 -16.58
N LEU A 17 -6.17 -0.50 -15.87
CA LEU A 17 -4.76 -0.21 -16.11
C LEU A 17 -4.10 -1.29 -16.96
N SER A 18 -4.49 -2.54 -16.76
CA SER A 18 -4.05 -3.71 -17.51
C SER A 18 -5.00 -4.88 -17.24
N ASP A 19 -4.70 -6.06 -17.81
CA ASP A 19 -5.49 -7.28 -17.53
C ASP A 19 -5.52 -7.64 -16.04
N ASP A 20 -4.46 -7.33 -15.30
CA ASP A 20 -4.30 -7.69 -13.88
C ASP A 20 -4.63 -6.54 -12.92
N TYR A 21 -4.64 -5.29 -13.38
CA TYR A 21 -4.75 -4.12 -12.51
C TYR A 21 -5.88 -3.18 -12.90
N PHE A 22 -6.59 -2.65 -11.91
CA PHE A 22 -7.67 -1.67 -12.08
C PHE A 22 -7.75 -0.73 -10.88
N ILE A 23 -8.43 0.41 -11.06
CA ILE A 23 -8.72 1.35 -9.99
C ILE A 23 -10.24 1.46 -9.83
N LEU A 24 -10.70 1.41 -8.60
CA LEU A 24 -12.08 1.78 -8.22
C LEU A 24 -12.06 3.15 -7.58
N TRP A 25 -12.91 4.03 -8.08
CA TRP A 25 -13.08 5.38 -7.56
C TRP A 25 -14.44 5.53 -6.89
N ILE A 26 -14.42 6.07 -5.67
CA ILE A 26 -15.62 6.42 -4.92
C ILE A 26 -15.61 7.90 -4.57
N TRP A 27 -16.76 8.41 -4.18
CA TRP A 27 -16.87 9.74 -3.59
C TRP A 27 -17.35 9.63 -2.15
N ASP A 28 -16.63 10.26 -1.24
CA ASP A 28 -17.06 10.44 0.15
C ASP A 28 -16.46 11.72 0.72
N GLU A 29 -17.24 12.79 0.76
CA GLU A 29 -16.80 14.09 1.25
C GLU A 29 -16.34 14.04 2.71
N ALA A 30 -17.00 13.24 3.55
CA ALA A 30 -16.63 13.05 4.94
C ALA A 30 -15.29 12.29 5.12
N LEU A 31 -14.86 11.53 4.12
CA LEU A 31 -13.57 10.82 4.09
C LEU A 31 -12.46 11.67 3.46
N GLY A 32 -12.81 12.70 2.70
CA GLY A 32 -11.85 13.52 1.95
C GLY A 32 -10.77 14.17 2.81
N ALA A 33 -11.08 14.46 4.07
CA ALA A 33 -10.13 15.03 5.02
C ALA A 33 -9.39 13.97 5.87
N ALA A 34 -9.78 12.70 5.80
CA ALA A 34 -9.37 11.68 6.77
C ALA A 34 -8.31 10.68 6.27
N GLY A 35 -8.18 10.50 4.96
CA GLY A 35 -7.23 9.52 4.42
C GLY A 35 -5.83 10.10 4.24
N ARG A 36 -4.81 9.41 4.75
CA ARG A 36 -3.39 9.78 4.61
C ARG A 36 -2.62 8.72 3.81
N PRO A 37 -1.52 9.07 3.14
CA PRO A 37 -0.66 8.09 2.49
C PRO A 37 -0.21 7.00 3.48
N GLY A 38 -0.30 5.74 3.06
CA GLY A 38 0.01 4.58 3.91
C GLY A 38 -1.20 4.01 4.63
N GLN A 39 -2.30 4.74 4.79
CA GLN A 39 -3.56 4.18 5.30
C GLN A 39 -4.28 3.35 4.23
N PHE A 40 -5.21 2.52 4.69
CA PHE A 40 -5.97 1.61 3.85
C PHE A 40 -7.45 1.54 4.29
N TYR A 41 -8.25 0.88 3.47
CA TYR A 41 -9.61 0.46 3.81
C TYR A 41 -9.74 -1.04 3.67
N GLU A 42 -10.47 -1.65 4.57
CA GLU A 42 -11.07 -2.96 4.34
C GLU A 42 -12.25 -2.77 3.40
N ILE A 43 -12.18 -3.34 2.19
CA ILE A 43 -13.25 -3.20 1.20
C ILE A 43 -13.83 -4.55 0.78
N ARG A 44 -15.12 -4.53 0.43
CA ARG A 44 -15.85 -5.71 -0.07
C ARG A 44 -16.93 -5.28 -1.05
N ALA A 45 -17.16 -6.10 -2.08
CA ALA A 45 -18.31 -5.94 -2.95
C ALA A 45 -19.62 -6.17 -2.17
N LEU A 46 -20.54 -5.21 -2.23
CA LEU A 46 -21.88 -5.42 -1.67
C LEU A 46 -22.72 -6.23 -2.66
N ALA A 47 -23.34 -7.31 -2.17
CA ALA A 47 -24.28 -8.09 -2.97
C ALA A 47 -25.47 -7.22 -3.40
N SER A 48 -25.61 -6.96 -4.70
CA SER A 48 -26.83 -6.34 -5.20
C SER A 48 -27.99 -7.30 -5.04
N LEU A 49 -29.08 -6.85 -4.40
CA LEU A 49 -30.34 -7.64 -4.30
C LEU A 49 -30.91 -7.99 -5.68
N LYS A 50 -30.50 -7.28 -6.75
CA LYS A 50 -30.88 -7.58 -8.14
C LYS A 50 -30.29 -8.89 -8.67
N ASN A 51 -29.24 -9.43 -8.01
CA ASN A 51 -28.56 -10.67 -8.38
C ASN A 51 -28.59 -11.69 -7.23
N ALA A 52 -29.74 -11.87 -6.57
CA ALA A 52 -29.90 -12.73 -5.41
C ALA A 52 -29.44 -14.21 -5.62
N SER A 53 -29.44 -14.70 -6.86
CA SER A 53 -28.90 -16.01 -7.22
C SER A 53 -27.35 -16.12 -7.06
N ASN A 54 -26.62 -15.02 -6.92
CA ASN A 54 -25.18 -14.98 -6.79
C ASN A 54 -24.65 -14.56 -5.40
N VAL A 55 -25.54 -14.30 -4.43
CA VAL A 55 -25.16 -13.83 -3.08
C VAL A 55 -24.15 -14.79 -2.40
N ASN A 56 -24.33 -16.08 -2.60
CA ASN A 56 -23.42 -17.10 -2.03
C ASN A 56 -22.03 -17.16 -2.71
N LYS A 57 -21.83 -16.45 -3.82
CA LYS A 57 -20.56 -16.40 -4.57
C LYS A 57 -19.72 -15.16 -4.26
N ILE A 58 -20.22 -14.23 -3.45
CA ILE A 58 -19.45 -13.05 -3.05
C ILE A 58 -18.56 -13.42 -1.86
N PRO A 59 -17.25 -13.16 -1.93
CA PRO A 59 -16.35 -13.42 -0.82
C PRO A 59 -16.80 -12.67 0.43
N LYS A 60 -16.96 -13.39 1.54
CA LYS A 60 -17.50 -12.83 2.79
C LYS A 60 -16.52 -11.92 3.50
N LEU A 61 -15.21 -12.15 3.34
CA LEU A 61 -14.16 -11.38 3.99
C LEU A 61 -13.84 -10.10 3.22
N PHE A 62 -13.68 -9.03 3.95
CA PHE A 62 -13.12 -7.78 3.45
C PHE A 62 -11.68 -7.99 2.95
N LYS A 63 -11.20 -7.06 2.14
CA LYS A 63 -9.81 -7.02 1.64
C LYS A 63 -9.18 -5.70 2.02
N PRO A 64 -8.02 -5.71 2.69
CA PRO A 64 -7.28 -4.49 2.96
C PRO A 64 -6.70 -3.95 1.65
N ILE A 65 -7.11 -2.76 1.29
CA ILE A 65 -6.65 -2.08 0.07
C ILE A 65 -6.16 -0.68 0.44
N SER A 66 -4.91 -0.41 0.12
CA SER A 66 -4.28 0.89 0.35
C SER A 66 -4.99 1.99 -0.42
N ILE A 67 -5.04 3.18 0.16
CA ILE A 67 -5.48 4.38 -0.55
C ILE A 67 -4.45 4.67 -1.65
N TYR A 68 -4.91 4.67 -2.91
CA TYR A 68 -4.10 5.05 -4.06
C TYR A 68 -4.03 6.56 -4.23
N ASP A 69 -5.17 7.22 -4.07
CA ASP A 69 -5.27 8.67 -4.21
C ASP A 69 -6.47 9.20 -3.43
N ASN A 70 -6.37 10.46 -2.97
CA ASN A 70 -7.45 11.17 -2.31
C ASN A 70 -7.47 12.63 -2.79
N GLN A 71 -8.49 12.99 -3.55
CA GLN A 71 -8.68 14.32 -4.12
C GLN A 71 -9.94 14.96 -3.54
N GLY A 72 -9.85 15.46 -2.30
CA GLY A 72 -10.95 16.20 -1.67
C GLY A 72 -12.24 15.39 -1.47
N GLY A 73 -12.13 14.08 -1.25
CA GLY A 73 -13.28 13.17 -1.08
C GLY A 73 -13.46 12.16 -2.22
N ARG A 74 -12.77 12.36 -3.34
CA ARG A 74 -12.65 11.35 -4.39
C ARG A 74 -11.50 10.41 -4.04
N ILE A 75 -11.82 9.20 -3.64
CA ILE A 75 -10.86 8.20 -3.18
C ILE A 75 -10.70 7.11 -4.23
N GLY A 76 -9.45 6.84 -4.60
CA GLY A 76 -9.06 5.78 -5.51
C GLY A 76 -8.45 4.59 -4.78
N PHE A 77 -8.82 3.38 -5.21
CA PHE A 77 -8.26 2.11 -4.77
C PHE A 77 -7.68 1.38 -5.98
N MET A 78 -6.37 1.31 -6.09
CA MET A 78 -5.71 0.51 -7.12
C MET A 78 -5.57 -0.93 -6.62
N ILE A 79 -6.02 -1.88 -7.42
CA ILE A 79 -6.19 -3.28 -7.02
C ILE A 79 -5.58 -4.20 -8.07
N LYS A 80 -4.80 -5.19 -7.59
CA LYS A 80 -4.32 -6.32 -8.40
C LYS A 80 -5.29 -7.50 -8.27
N LYS A 81 -5.63 -8.14 -9.38
CA LYS A 81 -6.44 -9.37 -9.41
C LYS A 81 -5.59 -10.57 -9.00
N VAL A 82 -5.64 -10.96 -7.72
CA VAL A 82 -4.81 -12.07 -7.20
C VAL A 82 -5.62 -13.24 -6.62
N GLY A 83 -6.90 -13.03 -6.29
CA GLY A 83 -7.74 -14.07 -5.68
C GLY A 83 -9.22 -13.71 -5.71
N GLU A 84 -10.08 -14.60 -5.19
CA GLU A 84 -11.53 -14.47 -5.30
C GLU A 84 -12.08 -13.09 -4.89
N GLY A 85 -11.55 -12.50 -3.81
CA GLY A 85 -11.98 -11.18 -3.34
C GLY A 85 -11.69 -10.07 -4.33
N THR A 86 -10.47 -9.99 -4.83
CA THR A 86 -10.06 -8.97 -5.80
C THR A 86 -10.64 -9.22 -7.19
N ILE A 87 -10.89 -10.49 -7.56
CA ILE A 87 -11.63 -10.86 -8.77
C ILE A 87 -13.11 -10.45 -8.65
N ALA A 88 -13.73 -10.58 -7.46
CA ALA A 88 -15.09 -10.08 -7.25
C ALA A 88 -15.16 -8.55 -7.37
N LEU A 89 -14.20 -7.83 -6.77
CA LEU A 89 -14.08 -6.38 -6.90
C LEU A 89 -13.87 -5.94 -8.36
N SER A 90 -13.11 -6.71 -9.15
CA SER A 90 -12.85 -6.39 -10.56
C SER A 90 -14.08 -6.49 -11.48
N LYS A 91 -15.17 -7.11 -11.03
CA LYS A 91 -16.43 -7.22 -11.77
C LYS A 91 -17.37 -6.04 -11.54
N LEU A 92 -17.08 -5.22 -10.54
CA LEU A 92 -17.91 -4.07 -10.19
C LEU A 92 -17.78 -2.95 -11.23
N ARG A 93 -18.87 -2.22 -11.41
CA ARG A 93 -19.01 -1.12 -12.38
C ARG A 93 -19.50 0.14 -11.67
N ALA A 94 -19.51 1.26 -12.37
CA ALA A 94 -20.13 2.48 -11.89
C ALA A 94 -21.59 2.23 -11.47
N GLY A 95 -21.94 2.72 -10.28
CA GLY A 95 -23.24 2.50 -9.64
C GLY A 95 -23.33 1.27 -8.73
N ASP A 96 -22.41 0.30 -8.85
CA ASP A 96 -22.35 -0.81 -7.88
C ASP A 96 -21.85 -0.32 -6.53
N MET A 97 -22.26 -1.01 -5.47
CA MET A 97 -21.96 -0.62 -4.10
C MET A 97 -20.76 -1.35 -3.53
N LEU A 98 -19.89 -0.59 -2.86
CA LEU A 98 -18.81 -1.08 -2.00
C LEU A 98 -19.19 -0.93 -0.53
N GLU A 99 -18.84 -1.93 0.26
CA GLU A 99 -18.73 -1.82 1.71
C GLU A 99 -17.28 -1.46 2.07
N LEU A 100 -17.10 -0.52 3.00
CA LEU A 100 -15.81 0.01 3.41
C LEU A 100 -15.75 0.09 4.93
N ILE A 101 -14.62 -0.28 5.51
CA ILE A 101 -14.26 -0.03 6.90
C ILE A 101 -12.93 0.71 6.89
N GLY A 102 -12.91 1.95 7.37
CA GLY A 102 -11.69 2.76 7.37
C GLY A 102 -11.95 4.27 7.53
N PRO A 103 -10.88 5.09 7.30
CA PRO A 103 -9.50 4.68 7.07
C PRO A 103 -8.89 4.01 8.30
N ALA A 104 -8.08 2.98 8.09
CA ALA A 104 -7.46 2.19 9.13
C ALA A 104 -5.93 2.37 9.11
N GLY A 105 -5.32 2.12 10.27
CA GLY A 105 -3.88 2.22 10.47
C GLY A 105 -3.35 3.66 10.50
N ASN A 106 -2.02 3.76 10.60
CA ASN A 106 -1.27 5.00 10.59
C ASN A 106 -0.66 5.26 9.22
N GLY A 107 -0.61 6.53 8.80
CA GLY A 107 0.06 6.93 7.56
C GLY A 107 1.56 7.11 7.73
N PHE A 108 2.25 7.33 6.62
CA PHE A 108 3.66 7.72 6.61
C PHE A 108 3.84 9.09 7.28
N PRO A 109 4.94 9.29 8.03
CA PRO A 109 5.33 10.63 8.48
C PRO A 109 5.68 11.50 7.26
N ILE A 110 5.30 12.77 7.30
CA ILE A 110 5.54 13.73 6.22
C ILE A 110 6.63 14.69 6.62
N TYR A 111 7.78 14.61 5.98
CA TYR A 111 8.91 15.50 6.17
C TYR A 111 8.95 16.58 5.08
N ARG A 112 9.71 17.65 5.33
CA ARG A 112 9.95 18.75 4.38
C ARG A 112 11.42 19.08 4.29
N GLY A 113 11.86 19.56 3.13
CA GLY A 113 13.25 19.95 2.89
C GLY A 113 14.23 18.78 2.88
N LYS A 114 13.76 17.58 2.48
CA LYS A 114 14.54 16.34 2.47
C LYS A 114 14.75 15.81 1.05
N ARG A 115 15.81 15.03 0.89
CA ARG A 115 16.05 14.16 -0.27
C ARG A 115 15.52 12.78 0.08
N ILE A 116 14.49 12.36 -0.60
CA ILE A 116 13.70 11.19 -0.23
C ILE A 116 13.73 10.16 -1.35
N LEU A 117 13.99 8.91 -1.00
CA LEU A 117 13.88 7.78 -1.90
C LEU A 117 12.61 6.99 -1.59
N LEU A 118 11.75 6.85 -2.60
CA LEU A 118 10.59 5.97 -2.58
C LEU A 118 10.99 4.64 -3.22
N ILE A 119 10.70 3.53 -2.54
CA ILE A 119 10.92 2.17 -3.04
C ILE A 119 9.58 1.44 -3.06
N SER A 120 9.17 0.94 -4.23
CA SER A 120 7.95 0.14 -4.33
C SER A 120 8.16 -1.14 -5.11
N GLY A 121 7.41 -2.19 -4.78
CA GLY A 121 7.41 -3.46 -5.48
C GLY A 121 6.00 -3.95 -5.81
N GLY A 122 5.70 -4.19 -7.08
CA GLY A 122 4.39 -4.68 -7.54
C GLY A 122 3.25 -3.83 -7.00
N ILE A 123 2.28 -4.45 -6.29
CA ILE A 123 1.11 -3.74 -5.73
C ILE A 123 1.46 -2.86 -4.52
N GLY A 124 2.70 -2.76 -4.09
CA GLY A 124 3.17 -1.72 -3.16
C GLY A 124 3.22 -0.31 -3.76
N TYR A 125 2.94 -0.16 -5.06
CA TYR A 125 2.92 1.11 -5.78
C TYR A 125 1.86 2.12 -5.26
N PRO A 126 0.60 1.76 -5.00
CA PRO A 126 -0.46 2.70 -4.61
C PRO A 126 -0.14 3.62 -3.44
N PRO A 127 0.32 3.14 -2.28
CA PRO A 127 0.63 4.02 -1.16
C PRO A 127 1.81 4.94 -1.44
N MET A 128 2.77 4.53 -2.29
CA MET A 128 3.89 5.37 -2.73
C MET A 128 3.45 6.46 -3.69
N TRP A 129 2.50 6.17 -4.60
CA TRP A 129 1.90 7.18 -5.47
C TRP A 129 1.24 8.30 -4.67
N TYR A 130 0.41 7.94 -3.70
CA TYR A 130 -0.25 8.93 -2.85
C TYR A 130 0.77 9.71 -2.00
N LEU A 131 1.78 9.03 -1.45
CA LEU A 131 2.84 9.66 -0.68
C LEU A 131 3.67 10.65 -1.52
N GLN A 132 4.03 10.29 -2.76
CA GLN A 132 4.72 11.16 -3.69
C GLN A 132 3.98 12.49 -3.87
N LYS A 133 2.67 12.46 -4.07
CA LYS A 133 1.84 13.66 -4.26
C LYS A 133 1.89 14.62 -3.08
N GLU A 134 1.94 14.07 -1.86
CA GLU A 134 2.04 14.88 -0.64
C GLU A 134 3.45 15.46 -0.41
N LEU A 135 4.48 14.79 -0.91
CA LEU A 135 5.88 15.15 -0.65
C LEU A 135 6.50 16.05 -1.72
N ILE A 136 6.08 15.94 -3.00
CA ILE A 136 6.81 16.48 -4.16
C ILE A 136 7.00 18.01 -4.12
N ASN A 137 6.06 18.74 -3.56
CA ASN A 137 6.14 20.21 -3.52
C ASN A 137 7.12 20.75 -2.47
N HIS A 138 7.66 19.88 -1.60
CA HIS A 138 8.45 20.29 -0.44
C HIS A 138 9.78 19.54 -0.30
N ASN A 139 10.06 18.58 -1.19
CA ASN A 139 11.21 17.68 -1.08
C ASN A 139 11.80 17.40 -2.47
N GLN A 140 13.04 16.88 -2.49
CA GLN A 140 13.60 16.24 -3.67
C GLN A 140 13.25 14.75 -3.61
N LEU A 141 12.53 14.26 -4.61
CA LEU A 141 12.07 12.88 -4.65
C LEU A 141 12.78 12.09 -5.73
N TYR A 142 13.08 10.85 -5.40
CA TYR A 142 13.56 9.82 -6.31
C TYR A 142 12.70 8.59 -6.09
N TRP A 143 12.24 7.96 -7.14
CA TRP A 143 11.38 6.80 -7.02
C TRP A 143 11.87 5.62 -7.84
N MET A 144 12.18 4.52 -7.17
CA MET A 144 12.52 3.25 -7.79
C MET A 144 11.33 2.28 -7.61
N HIS A 145 10.89 1.67 -8.72
CA HIS A 145 9.80 0.70 -8.72
C HIS A 145 10.24 -0.61 -9.35
N GLY A 146 9.93 -1.72 -8.66
CA GLY A 146 10.22 -3.07 -9.11
C GLY A 146 8.97 -3.90 -9.38
N GLY A 147 9.08 -4.83 -10.33
CA GLY A 147 8.04 -5.80 -10.64
C GLY A 147 8.61 -7.09 -11.20
N ALA A 148 7.79 -8.14 -11.24
CA ALA A 148 8.22 -9.40 -11.85
C ALA A 148 8.40 -9.27 -13.36
N LYS A 149 7.55 -8.47 -14.01
CA LYS A 149 7.48 -8.25 -15.46
C LYS A 149 6.92 -6.88 -15.80
N GLN A 150 6.99 -6.47 -17.05
CA GLN A 150 6.47 -5.19 -17.56
C GLN A 150 5.03 -4.87 -17.10
N GLY A 151 4.15 -5.87 -17.02
CA GLY A 151 2.75 -5.68 -16.59
C GLY A 151 2.58 -5.28 -15.13
N ASP A 152 3.64 -5.37 -14.32
CA ASP A 152 3.64 -4.94 -12.91
C ASP A 152 4.25 -3.54 -12.72
N ILE A 153 4.61 -2.85 -13.80
CA ILE A 153 5.34 -1.58 -13.77
C ILE A 153 4.41 -0.39 -14.01
N PHE A 154 4.59 0.64 -13.20
CA PHE A 154 3.87 1.91 -13.25
C PHE A 154 4.86 3.08 -13.28
N PRO A 155 4.44 4.30 -13.65
CA PRO A 155 5.32 5.47 -13.77
C PRO A 155 6.14 5.77 -12.51
N CYS A 156 7.47 5.86 -12.69
CA CYS A 156 8.46 6.18 -11.65
C CYS A 156 9.76 6.65 -12.34
N ASP A 157 10.79 7.02 -11.56
CA ASP A 157 12.05 7.51 -12.12
C ASP A 157 12.97 6.37 -12.58
N GLU A 158 13.00 5.25 -11.85
CA GLU A 158 13.86 4.11 -12.17
C GLU A 158 13.09 2.79 -12.06
N ILE A 159 13.11 2.01 -13.14
CA ILE A 159 12.36 0.76 -13.30
C ILE A 159 13.27 -0.45 -13.20
N TRP A 160 12.82 -1.46 -12.44
CA TRP A 160 13.47 -2.76 -12.29
C TRP A 160 12.48 -3.90 -12.56
N THR A 161 12.89 -4.92 -13.35
CA THR A 161 12.08 -6.12 -13.55
C THR A 161 12.91 -7.38 -13.39
N ASP A 162 12.34 -8.39 -12.71
CA ASP A 162 13.03 -9.66 -12.47
C ASP A 162 13.38 -10.36 -13.80
N ASP A 163 12.48 -10.30 -14.76
CA ASP A 163 12.64 -10.93 -16.08
C ASP A 163 13.43 -10.08 -17.10
N GLY A 164 13.63 -8.79 -16.82
CA GLY A 164 14.30 -7.84 -17.73
C GLY A 164 13.44 -7.36 -18.87
N SER A 165 12.11 -7.52 -18.80
CA SER A 165 11.18 -7.13 -19.87
C SER A 165 11.08 -5.62 -20.08
N ILE A 166 11.38 -4.81 -19.04
CA ILE A 166 11.50 -3.35 -19.12
C ILE A 166 12.44 -2.83 -18.01
N GLY A 167 13.11 -1.72 -18.25
CA GLY A 167 14.02 -1.11 -17.30
C GLY A 167 15.30 -1.93 -17.07
N ARG A 168 15.79 -1.97 -15.84
CA ARG A 168 16.94 -2.78 -15.47
C ARG A 168 16.49 -4.18 -15.05
N LYS A 169 17.24 -5.19 -15.47
CA LYS A 169 17.04 -6.56 -15.04
C LYS A 169 17.60 -6.75 -13.62
N GLY A 170 16.77 -7.28 -12.71
CA GLY A 170 17.12 -7.54 -11.31
C GLY A 170 16.05 -7.06 -10.36
N ARG A 171 16.37 -7.02 -9.09
CA ARG A 171 15.48 -6.56 -8.03
C ARG A 171 15.69 -5.06 -7.77
N VAL A 172 14.63 -4.36 -7.41
CA VAL A 172 14.70 -2.91 -7.13
C VAL A 172 15.75 -2.55 -6.08
N CYS A 173 15.99 -3.42 -5.10
CA CYS A 173 17.01 -3.21 -4.07
C CYS A 173 18.45 -3.30 -4.59
N ASP A 174 18.71 -3.92 -5.76
CA ASP A 174 20.05 -4.05 -6.33
C ASP A 174 20.68 -2.68 -6.67
N GLY A 175 19.84 -1.69 -7.00
CA GLY A 175 20.26 -0.32 -7.28
C GLY A 175 20.20 0.63 -6.10
N MET A 176 19.65 0.21 -4.97
CA MET A 176 19.24 1.10 -3.88
C MET A 176 20.44 1.81 -3.22
N ALA A 177 21.50 1.09 -2.85
CA ALA A 177 22.68 1.66 -2.20
C ALA A 177 23.37 2.72 -3.10
N ALA A 178 23.49 2.44 -4.40
CA ALA A 178 24.04 3.37 -5.37
C ALA A 178 23.18 4.64 -5.52
N ASN A 179 21.86 4.50 -5.52
CA ASN A 179 20.91 5.61 -5.60
C ASN A 179 20.99 6.48 -4.33
N ILE A 180 21.03 5.86 -3.14
CA ILE A 180 21.18 6.54 -1.85
C ILE A 180 22.46 7.40 -1.84
N SER A 181 23.60 6.82 -2.19
CA SER A 181 24.87 7.52 -2.18
C SER A 181 24.93 8.63 -3.23
N LYS A 182 24.48 8.37 -4.47
CA LYS A 182 24.49 9.32 -5.57
C LYS A 182 23.65 10.56 -5.30
N ASN A 183 22.49 10.38 -4.70
CA ASN A 183 21.51 11.45 -4.47
C ASN A 183 21.52 11.95 -3.02
N GLU A 184 22.47 11.47 -2.21
CA GLU A 184 22.63 11.84 -0.79
C GLU A 184 21.31 11.78 -0.02
N ILE A 185 20.61 10.65 -0.12
CA ILE A 185 19.26 10.46 0.43
C ILE A 185 19.24 10.59 1.95
N ASP A 186 18.29 11.36 2.48
CA ASP A 186 18.08 11.56 3.92
C ASP A 186 17.10 10.54 4.51
N ILE A 187 16.08 10.11 3.74
CA ILE A 187 14.99 9.24 4.21
C ILE A 187 14.56 8.29 3.09
N VAL A 188 14.24 7.05 3.46
CA VAL A 188 13.65 6.06 2.57
C VAL A 188 12.22 5.74 3.02
N TYR A 189 11.30 5.62 2.06
CA TYR A 189 9.97 5.03 2.25
C TYR A 189 9.80 3.84 1.34
N SER A 190 9.23 2.75 1.86
CA SER A 190 9.03 1.55 1.06
C SER A 190 7.67 0.89 1.27
N CYS A 191 7.17 0.25 0.21
CA CYS A 191 6.03 -0.65 0.25
C CYS A 191 6.15 -1.73 -0.84
N GLY A 192 5.89 -2.99 -0.49
CA GLY A 192 5.97 -4.11 -1.42
C GLY A 192 6.14 -5.45 -0.71
N PRO A 193 6.58 -6.48 -1.45
CA PRO A 193 6.77 -7.82 -0.89
C PRO A 193 7.74 -7.85 0.29
N LEU A 194 7.45 -8.69 1.27
CA LEU A 194 8.22 -8.82 2.51
C LEU A 194 9.74 -9.01 2.28
N PRO A 195 10.20 -9.87 1.34
CA PRO A 195 11.64 -10.01 1.07
C PRO A 195 12.29 -8.72 0.53
N MET A 196 11.54 -7.90 -0.24
CA MET A 196 12.02 -6.61 -0.72
C MET A 196 12.17 -5.62 0.45
N LEU A 197 11.19 -5.57 1.35
CA LEU A 197 11.23 -4.69 2.52
C LEU A 197 12.35 -5.05 3.48
N ALA A 198 12.58 -6.36 3.71
CA ALA A 198 13.67 -6.84 4.54
C ALA A 198 15.05 -6.46 3.96
N GLU A 199 15.25 -6.63 2.65
CA GLU A 199 16.49 -6.24 1.99
C GLU A 199 16.69 -4.72 1.98
N ALA A 200 15.64 -3.95 1.72
CA ALA A 200 15.69 -2.49 1.82
C ALA A 200 16.06 -2.01 3.23
N SER A 201 15.49 -2.68 4.27
CA SER A 201 15.84 -2.41 5.67
C SER A 201 17.31 -2.73 5.97
N ARG A 202 17.83 -3.86 5.48
CA ARG A 202 19.24 -4.20 5.65
C ARG A 202 20.15 -3.14 5.06
N ILE A 203 19.88 -2.71 3.83
CA ILE A 203 20.67 -1.66 3.13
C ILE A 203 20.62 -0.34 3.89
N THR A 204 19.43 0.11 4.33
CA THR A 204 19.33 1.39 5.06
C THR A 204 19.96 1.35 6.44
N ASN A 205 19.91 0.22 7.14
CA ASN A 205 20.59 0.02 8.43
C ASN A 205 22.11 0.08 8.26
N GLU A 206 22.68 -0.55 7.22
CA GLU A 206 24.12 -0.48 6.93
C GLU A 206 24.59 0.93 6.56
N LEU A 207 23.72 1.74 5.95
CA LEU A 207 24.02 3.12 5.56
C LEU A 207 23.56 4.16 6.58
N GLU A 208 23.00 3.72 7.71
CA GLU A 208 22.46 4.59 8.79
C GLU A 208 21.41 5.61 8.28
N ILE A 209 20.55 5.18 7.33
CA ILE A 209 19.48 6.01 6.74
C ILE A 209 18.14 5.70 7.38
N GLU A 210 17.41 6.74 7.78
CA GLU A 210 16.06 6.62 8.33
C GLU A 210 15.11 5.99 7.29
N HIS A 211 14.40 4.92 7.68
CA HIS A 211 13.56 4.18 6.77
C HIS A 211 12.21 3.82 7.39
N TYR A 212 11.13 4.13 6.70
CA TYR A 212 9.76 3.74 7.03
C TYR A 212 9.24 2.76 5.97
N CYS A 213 8.75 1.61 6.42
CA CYS A 213 8.15 0.62 5.54
C CYS A 213 6.67 0.38 5.87
N SER A 214 5.85 0.18 4.84
CA SER A 214 4.46 -0.24 4.99
C SER A 214 4.38 -1.75 4.88
N LEU A 215 4.01 -2.42 5.98
CA LEU A 215 3.85 -3.86 6.05
C LEU A 215 2.45 -4.31 5.63
N GLU A 216 2.39 -5.46 4.97
CA GLU A 216 1.16 -6.18 4.68
C GLU A 216 1.04 -7.41 5.60
N SER A 217 -0.18 -7.74 5.99
CA SER A 217 -0.49 -8.95 6.74
C SER A 217 -1.90 -9.43 6.44
N TYR A 218 -2.17 -10.71 6.70
CA TYR A 218 -3.53 -11.23 6.63
C TYR A 218 -4.42 -10.52 7.63
N MET A 219 -5.55 -10.00 7.17
CA MET A 219 -6.50 -9.28 8.01
C MET A 219 -7.87 -9.95 8.01
N ALA A 220 -8.50 -9.96 9.18
CA ALA A 220 -9.88 -10.41 9.33
C ALA A 220 -10.80 -9.25 9.74
N CYS A 221 -10.49 -8.53 10.82
CA CYS A 221 -11.35 -7.44 11.31
C CYS A 221 -10.96 -6.04 10.83
N GLY A 222 -9.69 -5.79 10.49
CA GLY A 222 -9.16 -4.49 10.06
C GLY A 222 -9.19 -3.35 11.11
N ILE A 223 -9.70 -3.62 12.31
CA ILE A 223 -9.97 -2.61 13.37
C ILE A 223 -9.21 -2.84 14.68
N GLY A 224 -8.25 -3.78 14.68
CA GLY A 224 -7.37 -4.01 15.83
C GLY A 224 -7.94 -4.91 16.93
N VAL A 225 -9.01 -5.66 16.71
CA VAL A 225 -9.66 -6.50 17.73
C VAL A 225 -9.17 -7.95 17.70
N CYS A 226 -9.06 -8.57 16.50
CA CYS A 226 -8.81 -10.01 16.38
C CYS A 226 -7.34 -10.42 16.49
N HIS A 227 -6.39 -9.49 16.43
CA HIS A 227 -4.93 -9.69 16.44
C HIS A 227 -4.39 -10.58 15.29
N GLY A 228 -5.20 -10.89 14.28
CA GLY A 228 -4.78 -11.73 13.15
C GLY A 228 -3.71 -11.10 12.25
N CYS A 229 -3.52 -9.78 12.32
CA CYS A 229 -2.51 -9.05 11.56
C CYS A 229 -1.30 -8.63 12.41
N ALA A 230 -1.01 -9.35 13.49
CA ALA A 230 0.09 -9.07 14.38
C ALA A 230 1.45 -9.38 13.71
N VAL A 231 2.39 -8.45 13.86
CA VAL A 231 3.77 -8.55 13.35
C VAL A 231 4.75 -8.19 14.46
N PRO A 232 5.96 -8.78 14.50
CA PRO A 232 6.93 -8.56 15.55
C PRO A 232 7.68 -7.23 15.34
N ILE A 233 7.55 -6.29 16.30
CA ILE A 233 8.13 -4.93 16.24
C ILE A 233 8.84 -4.61 17.56
N GLY A 234 10.04 -4.06 17.48
CA GLY A 234 10.86 -3.61 18.60
C GLY A 234 12.33 -3.94 18.45
N SER A 235 13.13 -3.71 19.49
CA SER A 235 14.55 -4.07 19.47
C SER A 235 14.76 -5.59 19.62
N LYS A 236 15.99 -6.04 19.40
CA LYS A 236 16.36 -7.46 19.53
C LYS A 236 16.09 -8.02 20.93
N GLU A 237 16.27 -7.19 21.93
CA GLU A 237 16.13 -7.54 23.36
C GLU A 237 14.72 -7.28 23.90
N ALA A 238 13.96 -6.40 23.24
CA ALA A 238 12.64 -5.96 23.70
C ALA A 238 11.71 -5.68 22.53
N TRP A 239 11.02 -6.69 22.05
CA TRP A 239 10.00 -6.61 21.00
C TRP A 239 8.65 -7.15 21.45
N ASP A 240 7.61 -6.75 20.76
CA ASP A 240 6.24 -7.19 21.01
C ASP A 240 5.46 -7.25 19.69
N TYR A 241 4.33 -7.94 19.70
CA TYR A 241 3.45 -8.01 18.56
C TYR A 241 2.65 -6.70 18.41
N LYS A 242 2.74 -6.05 17.24
CA LYS A 242 1.94 -4.88 16.85
C LYS A 242 1.02 -5.25 15.70
N ARG A 243 -0.20 -4.72 15.71
CA ARG A 243 -1.21 -5.00 14.69
C ARG A 243 -1.02 -4.06 13.51
N VAL A 244 -0.83 -4.60 12.32
CA VAL A 244 -0.70 -3.83 11.08
C VAL A 244 -1.91 -2.90 10.88
N CYS A 245 -3.12 -3.34 11.22
CA CYS A 245 -4.33 -2.55 11.04
C CYS A 245 -4.52 -1.41 12.07
N LYS A 246 -3.75 -1.36 13.15
CA LYS A 246 -3.95 -0.38 14.22
C LYS A 246 -2.68 0.42 14.54
N GLU A 247 -1.59 -0.26 14.91
CA GLU A 247 -0.31 0.35 15.20
C GLU A 247 0.51 0.60 13.92
N GLY A 248 0.32 -0.19 12.86
CA GLY A 248 0.84 -0.03 11.50
C GLY A 248 -0.17 0.66 10.57
N PRO A 249 -0.10 0.42 9.25
CA PRO A 249 0.84 -0.48 8.55
C PRO A 249 2.27 0.06 8.46
N VAL A 250 2.48 1.36 8.70
CA VAL A 250 3.77 2.01 8.58
C VAL A 250 4.54 1.88 9.89
N PHE A 251 5.75 1.33 9.79
CA PHE A 251 6.69 1.16 10.90
C PHE A 251 8.07 1.66 10.50
N LYS A 252 8.92 1.97 11.46
CA LYS A 252 10.35 2.11 11.22
C LYS A 252 10.93 0.76 10.83
N ALA A 253 11.65 0.70 9.73
CA ALA A 253 12.15 -0.56 9.19
C ALA A 253 13.18 -1.23 10.11
N GLU A 254 13.94 -0.45 10.88
CA GLU A 254 14.89 -0.91 11.91
C GLU A 254 14.22 -1.60 13.10
N GLU A 255 12.94 -1.29 13.37
CA GLU A 255 12.18 -1.90 14.47
C GLU A 255 11.49 -3.21 14.05
N VAL A 256 11.45 -3.52 12.77
CA VAL A 256 10.82 -4.75 12.27
C VAL A 256 11.76 -5.94 12.48
N ARG A 257 11.25 -6.97 13.12
CA ARG A 257 12.01 -8.20 13.40
C ARG A 257 11.89 -9.18 12.21
N TRP A 258 12.64 -8.83 11.15
CA TRP A 258 12.58 -9.52 9.85
C TRP A 258 12.86 -11.01 9.94
N GLU A 259 13.66 -11.44 10.90
CA GLU A 259 14.03 -12.83 11.13
C GLU A 259 12.92 -13.69 11.77
N LEU A 260 11.79 -13.07 12.16
CA LEU A 260 10.64 -13.75 12.77
C LEU A 260 9.44 -13.90 11.81
N PHE A 261 9.61 -13.55 10.53
CA PHE A 261 8.57 -13.68 9.49
C PHE A 261 8.65 -15.01 8.75
#